data_6c2c7d527edb2537ecfe16ed89a46aeb
#
_entry.id   6c2c7d527edb2537ecfe16ed89a46aeb
#
_cell.length_a   1.000
_cell.length_b   1.000
_cell.length_c   1.000
_cell.angle_alpha   90.00
_cell.angle_beta   90.00
_cell.angle_gamma   90.00
#
_symmetry.space_group_name_H-M   'P 1'
#
loop_
_entity.id
_entity.type
_entity.pdbx_description
1 polymer ?
#
loop_
_entity_poly.entity_id
_entity_poly.type
_entity_poly.pdbx_seq_one_letter_code
_entity_poly.pdbx_strand_id
1 'polypeptide(L)' 'MKALNLATLTLVIVGAVNWGLVGFFQFDLVAA' A
#
# COMPACT_ATOMS: atom_id res chain seq x y z
N MET A 1 -2.13 -20.56 -0.03
CA MET A 1 -2.74 -20.49 -1.38
C MET A 1 -2.10 -19.35 -2.16
N LYS A 2 -1.88 -19.55 -3.45
CA LYS A 2 -1.25 -18.54 -4.31
C LYS A 2 -2.06 -17.25 -4.37
N ALA A 3 -3.39 -17.35 -4.47
CA ALA A 3 -4.25 -16.17 -4.53
C ALA A 3 -4.17 -15.34 -3.25
N LEU A 4 -4.11 -16.01 -2.11
CA LEU A 4 -3.99 -15.33 -0.83
C LEU A 4 -2.62 -14.65 -0.69
N ASN A 5 -1.56 -15.33 -1.14
CA ASN A 5 -0.22 -14.75 -1.14
C ASN A 5 -0.16 -13.52 -2.04
N LEU A 6 -0.77 -13.61 -3.22
CA LEU A 6 -0.81 -12.50 -4.15
C LEU A 6 -1.55 -11.30 -3.54
N ALA A 7 -2.70 -11.55 -2.92
CA ALA A 7 -3.47 -10.50 -2.27
C ALA A 7 -2.67 -9.82 -1.16
N THR A 8 -2.00 -10.62 -0.33
CA THR A 8 -1.18 -10.12 0.76
C THR A 8 -0.03 -9.26 0.25
N LEU A 9 0.68 -9.74 -0.77
CA LEU A 9 1.80 -8.99 -1.36
C LEU A 9 1.32 -7.71 -2.02
N THR A 10 0.18 -7.73 -2.67
CA THR A 10 -0.41 -6.53 -3.26
C THR A 10 -0.71 -5.48 -2.19
N LEU A 11 -1.28 -5.89 -1.08
CA LEU A 11 -1.55 -4.99 0.04
C LEU A 11 -0.27 -4.42 0.65
N VAL A 12 0.79 -5.23 0.72
CA VAL A 12 2.09 -4.75 1.20
C VAL A 12 2.63 -3.65 0.29
N ILE A 13 2.56 -3.86 -1.02
CA ILE A 13 3.04 -2.87 -1.99
C ILE A 13 2.19 -1.61 -1.92
N VAL A 14 0.87 -1.74 -1.85
CA VAL A 14 -0.03 -0.59 -1.73
C VAL A 14 0.28 0.21 -0.46
N GLY A 15 0.49 -0.47 0.65
CA GLY A 15 0.86 0.18 1.90
C GLY A 15 2.19 0.92 1.81
N ALA A 16 3.19 0.31 1.15
CA ALA A 16 4.50 0.93 0.96
C ALA A 16 4.39 2.18 0.10
N VAL A 17 3.64 2.11 -1.01
CA VAL A 17 3.40 3.25 -1.89
C VAL A 17 2.66 4.35 -1.14
N ASN A 18 1.63 3.98 -0.38
CA ASN A 18 0.88 4.95 0.43
C ASN A 18 1.80 5.69 1.41
N TRP A 19 2.68 4.95 2.09
CA TRP A 19 3.58 5.56 3.05
C TRP A 19 4.61 6.46 2.39
N GLY A 20 5.06 6.07 1.19
CA GLY A 20 5.92 6.92 0.37
C GLY A 20 5.25 8.24 0.00
N LEU A 21 3.97 8.19 -0.37
CA LEU A 21 3.20 9.40 -0.70
C LEU A 21 2.99 10.27 0.52
N VAL A 22 2.70 9.67 1.67
CA VAL A 22 2.56 10.42 2.92
C VAL A 22 3.88 11.13 3.26
N GLY A 23 5.00 10.43 3.10
CA GLY A 23 6.31 10.97 3.41
C GLY A 23 6.75 12.12 2.50
N PHE A 24 6.43 12.04 1.20
CA PHE A 24 6.86 13.03 0.22
C PHE A 24 5.86 14.17 0.02
N PHE A 25 4.57 13.84 0.02
CA PHE A 25 3.51 14.78 -0.37
C PHE A 25 2.46 14.98 0.72
N GLN A 26 2.57 14.26 1.84
CA GLN A 26 1.56 14.24 2.88
C GLN A 26 0.19 13.80 2.33
N PHE A 27 0.23 12.92 1.33
CA PHE A 27 -0.97 12.39 0.71
C PHE A 27 -1.21 10.96 1.19
N ASP A 28 -2.29 10.76 1.92
CA ASP A 28 -2.66 9.46 2.46
C ASP A 28 -3.78 8.86 1.63
N LEU A 29 -3.45 7.83 0.84
CA LEU A 29 -4.43 7.14 -0.01
C LEU A 29 -5.51 6.46 0.80
N VAL A 30 -5.15 5.96 1.99
CA VAL A 30 -6.09 5.23 2.84
C VAL A 30 -7.08 6.19 3.51
N ALA A 31 -6.62 7.37 3.90
CA ALA A 31 -7.45 8.37 4.53
C ALA A 31 -8.28 9.19 3.54
N ALA A 32 -7.86 9.17 2.28
CA ALA A 32 -8.55 9.89 1.22
C ALA A 32 -9.91 9.28 0.88
#